data_12680555965a2ec703c1e83c1eb284bf
#
_entry.id   12680555965a2ec703c1e83c1eb284bf
#
_cell.length_a   1.000
_cell.length_b   1.000
_cell.length_c   1.000
_cell.angle_alpha   90.00
_cell.angle_beta   90.00
_cell.angle_gamma   90.00
#
_symmetry.space_group_name_H-M   'P 1'
#
loop_
_entity.id
_entity.type
_entity.pdbx_description
1 polymer ?
#
loop_
_entity_poly.entity_id
_entity_poly.type
_entity_poly.pdbx_seq_one_letter_code
_entity_poly.pdbx_strand_id
1 'polypeptide(L)'
;LGKLIVLYDANRISLAGSTALTFTEDVLRRFRAYGWHVQHVDDGNDLAAIEAAIRRARAQRNRPSLIAVRTILGYGAPHKQNTFEAHGAPLGADELRAAKEALGWPQEPFHIPADALAHMRSALPRGHEAETRWQALFGRYAAQYPDLAAEFTRRMAGELPQGWEAKLPVFPPDAKGVPTRKASETVLQHLAAAIPELMGGSADLNPSTFTWLKGHGDFQSPGHRPEDRQGAVGGE
;
A
#
# COMPACT_ATOMS: atom_id res chain seq x y z
N LEU A 1 0.85 -7.12 10.21
CA LEU A 1 -0.16 -6.84 9.15
C LEU A 1 -1.60 -6.66 9.68
N GLY A 2 -1.83 -6.63 11.00
CA GLY A 2 -3.19 -6.52 11.60
C GLY A 2 -3.96 -5.23 11.28
N LYS A 3 -3.34 -4.26 10.62
CA LYS A 3 -4.01 -3.03 10.16
C LYS A 3 -4.44 -3.09 8.68
N LEU A 4 -4.09 -4.17 7.96
CA LEU A 4 -4.44 -4.32 6.54
C LEU A 4 -5.87 -4.83 6.40
N ILE A 5 -6.70 -4.09 5.67
CA ILE A 5 -8.06 -4.47 5.29
C ILE A 5 -8.14 -4.42 3.77
N VAL A 6 -8.51 -5.54 3.17
CA VAL A 6 -8.66 -5.68 1.72
C VAL A 6 -10.14 -5.95 1.42
N LEU A 7 -10.72 -5.16 0.51
CA LEU A 7 -12.01 -5.44 -0.08
C LEU A 7 -11.77 -6.11 -1.44
N TYR A 8 -12.35 -7.29 -1.63
CA TYR A 8 -12.29 -8.05 -2.86
C TYR A 8 -13.61 -7.93 -3.60
N ASP A 9 -13.58 -7.28 -4.75
CA ASP A 9 -14.73 -7.19 -5.66
C ASP A 9 -14.94 -8.52 -6.37
N ALA A 10 -15.92 -9.30 -5.91
CA ALA A 10 -16.22 -10.63 -6.40
C ALA A 10 -17.35 -10.59 -7.46
N ASN A 11 -17.16 -9.89 -8.56
CA ASN A 11 -18.17 -9.68 -9.60
C ASN A 11 -18.36 -10.89 -10.54
N ARG A 12 -17.44 -11.84 -10.55
CA ARG A 12 -17.45 -13.07 -11.36
C ARG A 12 -17.34 -12.85 -12.87
N ILE A 13 -16.90 -11.68 -13.30
CA ILE A 13 -16.70 -11.34 -14.71
C ILE A 13 -15.23 -11.11 -15.01
N SER A 14 -14.78 -11.58 -16.16
CA SER A 14 -13.46 -11.33 -16.73
C SER A 14 -13.60 -10.55 -18.05
N LEU A 15 -12.47 -10.25 -18.70
CA LEU A 15 -12.44 -9.52 -19.99
C LEU A 15 -13.26 -10.19 -21.12
N ALA A 16 -13.41 -11.52 -21.09
CA ALA A 16 -14.02 -12.27 -22.17
C ALA A 16 -15.23 -13.11 -21.75
N GLY A 17 -15.64 -13.04 -20.48
CA GLY A 17 -16.78 -13.81 -20.00
C GLY A 17 -16.76 -14.08 -18.49
N SER A 18 -17.48 -15.11 -18.06
CA SER A 18 -17.52 -15.50 -16.66
C SER A 18 -16.19 -16.05 -16.16
N THR A 19 -15.82 -15.71 -14.92
CA THR A 19 -14.66 -16.32 -14.23
C THR A 19 -14.81 -17.83 -14.02
N ALA A 20 -16.01 -18.39 -14.16
CA ALA A 20 -16.22 -19.85 -14.11
C ALA A 20 -15.42 -20.62 -15.16
N LEU A 21 -14.99 -19.95 -16.24
CA LEU A 21 -14.17 -20.55 -17.30
C LEU A 21 -12.67 -20.57 -16.98
N THR A 22 -12.17 -19.62 -16.19
CA THR A 22 -10.73 -19.36 -16.06
C THR A 22 -10.26 -19.23 -14.61
N PHE A 23 -11.15 -18.98 -13.67
CA PHE A 23 -10.81 -18.74 -12.27
C PHE A 23 -11.88 -19.30 -11.33
N THR A 24 -11.77 -20.60 -11.04
CA THR A 24 -12.71 -21.35 -10.19
C THR A 24 -12.28 -21.50 -8.75
N GLU A 25 -11.24 -20.77 -8.34
CA GLU A 25 -10.68 -20.84 -7.01
C GLU A 25 -11.65 -20.33 -5.94
N ASP A 26 -11.69 -21.01 -4.80
CA ASP A 26 -12.27 -20.50 -3.56
C ASP A 26 -11.27 -19.55 -2.87
N VAL A 27 -11.31 -18.28 -3.25
CA VAL A 27 -10.46 -17.21 -2.72
C VAL A 27 -10.59 -17.10 -1.20
N LEU A 28 -11.81 -17.20 -0.66
CA LEU A 28 -12.05 -17.09 0.78
C LEU A 28 -11.36 -18.22 1.55
N ARG A 29 -11.41 -19.46 1.00
CA ARG A 29 -10.75 -20.61 1.60
C ARG A 29 -9.22 -20.46 1.57
N ARG A 30 -8.67 -19.96 0.46
CA ARG A 30 -7.24 -19.68 0.36
C ARG A 30 -6.79 -18.70 1.45
N PHE A 31 -7.45 -17.56 1.58
CA PHE A 31 -7.07 -16.55 2.56
C PHE A 31 -7.28 -17.02 4.00
N ARG A 32 -8.29 -17.87 4.27
CA ARG A 32 -8.40 -18.56 5.58
C ARG A 32 -7.19 -19.45 5.86
N ALA A 33 -6.71 -20.19 4.86
CA ALA A 33 -5.52 -21.04 5.00
C ALA A 33 -4.25 -20.21 5.27
N TYR A 34 -4.17 -18.96 4.79
CA TYR A 34 -3.11 -18.01 5.12
C TYR A 34 -3.25 -17.40 6.53
N GLY A 35 -4.27 -17.75 7.29
CA GLY A 35 -4.52 -17.19 8.63
C GLY A 35 -5.18 -15.82 8.66
N TRP A 36 -5.70 -15.32 7.52
CA TRP A 36 -6.43 -14.07 7.48
C TRP A 36 -7.80 -14.16 8.15
N HIS A 37 -8.27 -13.03 8.68
CA HIS A 37 -9.67 -12.84 9.03
C HIS A 37 -10.48 -12.61 7.76
N VAL A 38 -11.41 -13.52 7.47
CA VAL A 38 -12.13 -13.53 6.18
C VAL A 38 -13.62 -13.35 6.40
N GLN A 39 -14.24 -12.43 5.66
CA GLN A 39 -15.66 -12.13 5.66
C GLN A 39 -16.24 -12.17 4.26
N HIS A 40 -17.54 -12.34 4.16
CA HIS A 40 -18.30 -12.28 2.91
C HIS A 40 -19.51 -11.34 3.08
N VAL A 41 -19.79 -10.55 2.03
CA VAL A 41 -20.97 -9.72 1.89
C VAL A 41 -21.68 -10.17 0.60
N ASP A 42 -22.92 -10.59 0.70
CA ASP A 42 -23.66 -11.22 -0.39
C ASP A 42 -24.19 -10.23 -1.42
N ASP A 43 -24.35 -8.96 -1.03
CA ASP A 43 -24.84 -7.90 -1.91
C ASP A 43 -23.97 -6.64 -1.77
N GLY A 44 -23.27 -6.27 -2.85
CA GLY A 44 -22.44 -5.07 -2.92
C GLY A 44 -23.21 -3.75 -2.90
N ASN A 45 -24.55 -3.79 -2.94
CA ASN A 45 -25.41 -2.62 -2.77
C ASN A 45 -25.96 -2.48 -1.34
N ASP A 46 -25.75 -3.48 -0.48
CA ASP A 46 -26.06 -3.39 0.94
C ASP A 46 -24.93 -2.67 1.70
N LEU A 47 -25.06 -1.33 1.75
CA LEU A 47 -24.08 -0.46 2.41
C LEU A 47 -23.99 -0.76 3.92
N ALA A 48 -25.07 -1.17 4.57
CA ALA A 48 -25.07 -1.49 5.99
C ALA A 48 -24.27 -2.77 6.28
N ALA A 49 -24.41 -3.80 5.44
CA ALA A 49 -23.62 -5.02 5.54
C ALA A 49 -22.13 -4.77 5.29
N ILE A 50 -21.80 -3.93 4.31
CA ILE A 50 -20.41 -3.51 4.01
C ILE A 50 -19.82 -2.77 5.20
N GLU A 51 -20.53 -1.78 5.74
CA GLU A 51 -20.08 -1.02 6.90
C GLU A 51 -19.84 -1.92 8.12
N ALA A 52 -20.77 -2.83 8.40
CA ALA A 52 -20.62 -3.79 9.48
C ALA A 52 -19.40 -4.69 9.31
N ALA A 53 -19.13 -5.15 8.07
CA ALA A 53 -17.94 -5.93 7.76
C ALA A 53 -16.64 -5.14 7.97
N ILE A 54 -16.61 -3.87 7.55
CA ILE A 54 -15.46 -2.97 7.76
C ILE A 54 -15.24 -2.73 9.26
N ARG A 55 -16.31 -2.51 10.04
CA ARG A 55 -16.19 -2.33 11.50
C ARG A 55 -15.59 -3.56 12.18
N ARG A 56 -16.02 -4.78 11.81
CA ARG A 56 -15.44 -6.04 12.32
C ARG A 56 -13.97 -6.19 11.92
N ALA A 57 -13.62 -5.84 10.68
CA ALA A 57 -12.24 -5.86 10.21
C ALA A 57 -11.33 -4.87 10.97
N ARG A 58 -11.83 -3.66 11.27
CA ARG A 58 -11.12 -2.66 12.09
C ARG A 58 -10.90 -3.09 13.54
N ALA A 59 -11.80 -3.91 14.08
CA ALA A 59 -11.66 -4.48 15.40
C ALA A 59 -10.62 -5.63 15.46
N GLN A 60 -10.31 -6.26 14.31
CA GLN A 60 -9.30 -7.31 14.23
C GLN A 60 -7.89 -6.69 14.20
N ARG A 61 -7.10 -6.96 15.26
CA ARG A 61 -5.77 -6.35 15.46
C ARG A 61 -4.60 -7.27 15.14
N ASN A 62 -4.82 -8.57 15.15
CA ASN A 62 -3.73 -9.56 15.16
C ASN A 62 -3.43 -10.16 13.79
N ARG A 63 -4.31 -9.99 12.83
CA ARG A 63 -4.18 -10.54 11.47
C ARG A 63 -4.87 -9.64 10.44
N PRO A 64 -4.44 -9.66 9.17
CA PRO A 64 -5.10 -8.91 8.12
C PRO A 64 -6.51 -9.42 7.85
N SER A 65 -7.36 -8.58 7.28
CA SER A 65 -8.75 -8.91 6.96
C SER A 65 -8.98 -8.86 5.45
N LEU A 66 -9.68 -9.86 4.93
CA LEU A 66 -10.24 -9.87 3.58
C LEU A 66 -11.77 -9.84 3.68
N ILE A 67 -12.40 -8.91 3.00
CA ILE A 67 -13.85 -8.81 2.85
C ILE A 67 -14.18 -9.04 1.38
N ALA A 68 -14.71 -10.21 1.03
CA ALA A 68 -15.21 -10.44 -0.32
C ALA A 68 -16.64 -9.88 -0.42
N VAL A 69 -16.85 -9.01 -1.38
CA VAL A 69 -18.13 -8.37 -1.63
C VAL A 69 -18.66 -8.84 -2.99
N ARG A 70 -19.82 -9.49 -2.99
CA ARG A 70 -20.49 -9.89 -4.23
C ARG A 70 -21.07 -8.67 -4.91
N THR A 71 -20.51 -8.28 -6.02
CA THR A 71 -20.96 -7.14 -6.82
C THR A 71 -21.51 -7.58 -8.17
N ILE A 72 -22.22 -6.70 -8.82
CA ILE A 72 -22.71 -6.88 -10.19
C ILE A 72 -21.99 -5.86 -11.07
N LEU A 73 -21.15 -6.31 -11.98
CA LEU A 73 -20.46 -5.44 -12.91
C LEU A 73 -21.45 -4.66 -13.76
N GLY A 74 -21.30 -3.34 -13.87
CA GLY A 74 -22.21 -2.48 -14.60
C GLY A 74 -23.62 -2.42 -14.00
N TYR A 75 -23.76 -2.56 -12.68
CA TYR A 75 -25.05 -2.52 -11.98
C TYR A 75 -25.91 -1.35 -12.42
N GLY A 76 -27.17 -1.65 -12.72
CA GLY A 76 -28.15 -0.66 -13.22
C GLY A 76 -28.17 -0.52 -14.73
N ALA A 77 -27.21 -1.07 -15.50
CA ALA A 77 -27.26 -1.10 -16.96
C ALA A 77 -28.14 -2.28 -17.44
N PRO A 78 -29.36 -2.04 -17.96
CA PRO A 78 -30.35 -3.10 -18.15
C PRO A 78 -29.91 -4.22 -19.07
N HIS A 79 -29.10 -3.90 -20.11
CA HIS A 79 -28.70 -4.86 -21.13
C HIS A 79 -27.25 -5.33 -20.97
N LYS A 80 -26.40 -4.59 -20.25
CA LYS A 80 -24.96 -4.87 -20.15
C LYS A 80 -24.50 -5.27 -18.76
N GLN A 81 -25.29 -5.09 -17.69
CA GLN A 81 -24.86 -5.50 -16.35
C GLN A 81 -24.56 -7.01 -16.29
N ASN A 82 -23.57 -7.37 -15.49
CA ASN A 82 -23.12 -8.75 -15.29
C ASN A 82 -22.62 -9.43 -16.58
N THR A 83 -22.16 -8.64 -17.56
CA THR A 83 -21.56 -9.13 -18.80
C THR A 83 -20.15 -8.57 -18.98
N PHE A 84 -19.35 -9.22 -19.82
CA PHE A 84 -18.01 -8.72 -20.17
C PHE A 84 -18.05 -7.38 -20.93
N GLU A 85 -19.16 -7.04 -21.58
CA GLU A 85 -19.32 -5.78 -22.32
C GLU A 85 -19.26 -4.54 -21.41
N ALA A 86 -19.56 -4.70 -20.11
CA ALA A 86 -19.43 -3.65 -19.12
C ALA A 86 -18.02 -3.60 -18.46
N HIS A 87 -17.10 -4.53 -18.80
CA HIS A 87 -15.82 -4.66 -18.08
C HIS A 87 -14.84 -3.53 -18.41
N GLY A 88 -14.72 -3.11 -19.63
CA GLY A 88 -13.71 -2.13 -20.02
C GLY A 88 -14.08 -1.23 -21.19
N ALA A 89 -15.31 -1.33 -21.67
CA ALA A 89 -15.85 -0.52 -22.75
C ALA A 89 -16.87 0.50 -22.23
N PRO A 90 -17.01 1.67 -22.88
CA PRO A 90 -18.10 2.60 -22.58
C PRO A 90 -19.47 1.92 -22.82
N LEU A 91 -20.44 2.21 -21.98
CA LEU A 91 -21.80 1.69 -22.11
C LEU A 91 -22.46 2.09 -23.46
N GLY A 92 -22.10 3.27 -23.97
CA GLY A 92 -22.79 3.92 -25.10
C GLY A 92 -23.95 4.78 -24.63
N ALA A 93 -24.40 5.70 -25.49
CA ALA A 93 -25.36 6.74 -25.10
C ALA A 93 -26.73 6.16 -24.69
N ASP A 94 -27.21 5.15 -25.42
CA ASP A 94 -28.54 4.58 -25.15
C ASP A 94 -28.54 3.75 -23.86
N GLU A 95 -27.52 2.91 -23.65
CA GLU A 95 -27.39 2.12 -22.42
C GLU A 95 -27.15 3.00 -21.22
N LEU A 96 -26.36 4.10 -21.36
CA LEU A 96 -26.16 5.07 -20.29
C LEU A 96 -27.45 5.76 -19.88
N ARG A 97 -28.30 6.13 -20.87
CA ARG A 97 -29.62 6.70 -20.60
C ARG A 97 -30.48 5.74 -19.83
N ALA A 98 -30.57 4.50 -20.31
CA ALA A 98 -31.34 3.44 -19.67
C ALA A 98 -30.85 3.10 -18.26
N ALA A 99 -29.54 3.08 -18.05
CA ALA A 99 -28.95 2.86 -16.73
C ALA A 99 -29.29 4.01 -15.75
N LYS A 100 -29.19 5.25 -16.18
CA LYS A 100 -29.61 6.41 -15.36
C LYS A 100 -31.08 6.35 -15.00
N GLU A 101 -31.95 5.98 -15.94
CA GLU A 101 -33.38 5.80 -15.72
C GLU A 101 -33.64 4.68 -14.68
N ALA A 102 -33.01 3.52 -14.86
CA ALA A 102 -33.16 2.38 -13.96
C ALA A 102 -32.68 2.69 -12.53
N LEU A 103 -31.65 3.53 -12.39
CA LEU A 103 -31.11 3.97 -11.11
C LEU A 103 -31.82 5.22 -10.53
N GLY A 104 -32.78 5.79 -11.23
CA GLY A 104 -33.42 7.06 -10.83
C GLY A 104 -32.47 8.26 -10.84
N TRP A 105 -31.41 8.22 -11.67
CA TRP A 105 -30.39 9.25 -11.74
C TRP A 105 -30.73 10.29 -12.81
N PRO A 106 -30.50 11.60 -12.56
CA PRO A 106 -30.74 12.64 -13.54
C PRO A 106 -29.99 12.41 -14.86
N GLN A 107 -30.64 12.74 -15.99
CA GLN A 107 -30.03 12.57 -17.31
C GLN A 107 -28.97 13.62 -17.64
N GLU A 108 -28.90 14.70 -16.86
CA GLU A 108 -27.90 15.74 -17.01
C GLU A 108 -26.47 15.17 -16.98
N PRO A 109 -25.59 15.53 -17.94
CA PRO A 109 -24.20 15.16 -17.90
C PRO A 109 -23.50 15.71 -16.67
N PHE A 110 -22.63 14.89 -16.03
CA PHE A 110 -21.83 15.25 -14.87
C PHE A 110 -22.63 15.76 -13.66
N HIS A 111 -23.90 15.36 -13.54
CA HIS A 111 -24.71 15.71 -12.38
C HIS A 111 -24.07 15.22 -11.08
N ILE A 112 -23.87 16.14 -10.12
CA ILE A 112 -23.39 15.84 -8.78
C ILE A 112 -24.42 16.36 -7.78
N PRO A 113 -25.02 15.53 -6.92
CA PRO A 113 -25.93 16.01 -5.88
C PRO A 113 -25.28 17.05 -4.98
N ALA A 114 -26.01 18.11 -4.65
CA ALA A 114 -25.47 19.26 -3.92
C ALA A 114 -24.98 18.89 -2.51
N ASP A 115 -25.66 17.98 -1.84
CA ASP A 115 -25.30 17.45 -0.51
C ASP A 115 -24.02 16.62 -0.56
N ALA A 116 -23.87 15.75 -1.58
CA ALA A 116 -22.65 15.00 -1.80
C ALA A 116 -21.46 15.94 -2.07
N LEU A 117 -21.65 16.95 -2.92
CA LEU A 117 -20.62 17.95 -3.21
C LEU A 117 -20.23 18.74 -1.96
N ALA A 118 -21.20 19.18 -1.16
CA ALA A 118 -20.95 19.90 0.09
C ALA A 118 -20.19 19.02 1.10
N HIS A 119 -20.59 17.73 1.21
CA HIS A 119 -19.90 16.77 2.07
C HIS A 119 -18.44 16.60 1.65
N MET A 120 -18.17 16.36 0.37
CA MET A 120 -16.80 16.18 -0.13
C MET A 120 -15.95 17.44 0.05
N ARG A 121 -16.52 18.63 -0.24
CA ARG A 121 -15.83 19.91 -0.04
C ARG A 121 -15.52 20.22 1.43
N SER A 122 -16.23 19.63 2.39
CA SER A 122 -15.92 19.77 3.81
C SER A 122 -14.53 19.20 4.18
N ALA A 123 -13.92 18.41 3.30
CA ALA A 123 -12.55 17.96 3.48
C ALA A 123 -11.52 19.10 3.41
N LEU A 124 -11.80 20.16 2.64
CA LEU A 124 -10.88 21.30 2.47
C LEU A 124 -10.61 22.04 3.79
N PRO A 125 -11.63 22.55 4.51
CA PRO A 125 -11.38 23.23 5.79
C PRO A 125 -10.81 22.29 6.84
N ARG A 126 -11.22 21.01 6.90
CA ARG A 126 -10.62 20.02 7.82
C ARG A 126 -9.15 19.77 7.51
N GLY A 127 -8.80 19.68 6.22
CA GLY A 127 -7.41 19.49 5.78
C GLY A 127 -6.57 20.70 6.14
N HIS A 128 -7.04 21.91 5.86
CA HIS A 128 -6.34 23.14 6.20
C HIS A 128 -6.10 23.28 7.72
N GLU A 129 -7.11 22.98 8.53
CA GLU A 129 -6.96 22.99 10.00
C GLU A 129 -5.93 21.94 10.47
N ALA A 130 -5.95 20.74 9.90
CA ALA A 130 -4.97 19.70 10.23
C ALA A 130 -3.54 20.10 9.85
N GLU A 131 -3.36 20.69 8.67
CA GLU A 131 -2.09 21.23 8.21
C GLU A 131 -1.59 22.37 9.13
N THR A 132 -2.45 23.31 9.47
CA THR A 132 -2.11 24.40 10.39
C THR A 132 -1.63 23.88 11.74
N ARG A 133 -2.34 22.88 12.30
CA ARG A 133 -1.91 22.23 13.56
C ARG A 133 -0.55 21.53 13.41
N TRP A 134 -0.35 20.85 12.29
CA TRP A 134 0.92 20.19 12.00
C TRP A 134 2.06 21.20 11.89
N GLN A 135 1.90 22.28 11.14
CA GLN A 135 2.92 23.31 10.97
C GLN A 135 3.30 23.95 12.31
N ALA A 136 2.31 24.24 13.16
CA ALA A 136 2.55 24.76 14.50
C ALA A 136 3.30 23.75 15.39
N LEU A 137 2.97 22.47 15.30
CA LEU A 137 3.67 21.41 16.02
C LEU A 137 5.12 21.27 15.54
N PHE A 138 5.30 21.21 14.23
CA PHE A 138 6.62 21.06 13.62
C PHE A 138 7.51 22.29 13.89
N GLY A 139 6.93 23.51 13.88
CA GLY A 139 7.69 24.72 14.27
C GLY A 139 8.22 24.66 15.69
N ARG A 140 7.42 24.16 16.66
CA ARG A 140 7.89 23.96 18.05
C ARG A 140 8.96 22.87 18.13
N TYR A 141 8.79 21.78 17.39
CA TYR A 141 9.78 20.71 17.31
C TYR A 141 11.10 21.20 16.74
N ALA A 142 11.06 21.98 15.65
CA ALA A 142 12.24 22.53 15.00
C ALA A 142 12.99 23.52 15.91
N ALA A 143 12.26 24.31 16.71
CA ALA A 143 12.89 25.20 17.69
C ALA A 143 13.62 24.44 18.82
N GLN A 144 13.09 23.28 19.22
CA GLN A 144 13.68 22.46 20.28
C GLN A 144 14.77 21.49 19.78
N TYR A 145 14.61 20.98 18.55
CA TYR A 145 15.49 19.98 17.94
C TYR A 145 15.84 20.36 16.48
N PRO A 146 16.64 21.42 16.26
CA PRO A 146 16.89 21.97 14.92
C PRO A 146 17.53 20.96 13.96
N ASP A 147 18.51 20.18 14.44
CA ASP A 147 19.22 19.20 13.60
C ASP A 147 18.29 18.04 13.16
N LEU A 148 17.46 17.55 14.09
CA LEU A 148 16.49 16.49 13.78
C LEU A 148 15.38 16.98 12.84
N ALA A 149 14.96 18.23 12.97
CA ALA A 149 13.98 18.84 12.08
C ALA A 149 14.56 19.05 10.67
N ALA A 150 15.81 19.48 10.57
CA ALA A 150 16.52 19.60 9.29
C ALA A 150 16.64 18.24 8.60
N GLU A 151 17.04 17.22 9.35
CA GLU A 151 17.14 15.83 8.86
C GLU A 151 15.77 15.29 8.40
N PHE A 152 14.73 15.51 9.19
CA PHE A 152 13.36 15.14 8.80
C PHE A 152 12.94 15.82 7.50
N THR A 153 13.16 17.14 7.40
CA THR A 153 12.81 17.92 6.20
C THR A 153 13.56 17.42 4.97
N ARG A 154 14.87 17.19 5.09
CA ARG A 154 15.69 16.62 4.02
C ARG A 154 15.14 15.29 3.52
N ARG A 155 14.84 14.37 4.43
CA ARG A 155 14.32 13.04 4.09
C ARG A 155 12.93 13.12 3.43
N MET A 156 12.06 14.00 3.93
CA MET A 156 10.73 14.20 3.34
C MET A 156 10.80 14.85 1.95
N ALA A 157 11.83 15.63 1.67
CA ALA A 157 12.11 16.18 0.33
C ALA A 157 12.72 15.13 -0.62
N GLY A 158 13.11 13.94 -0.13
CA GLY A 158 13.78 12.91 -0.92
C GLY A 158 15.25 13.23 -1.24
N GLU A 159 15.84 14.15 -0.48
CA GLU A 159 17.22 14.58 -0.69
C GLU A 159 18.20 13.69 0.09
N LEU A 160 19.33 13.36 -0.53
CA LEU A 160 20.41 12.65 0.13
C LEU A 160 21.26 13.59 1.01
N PRO A 161 21.99 13.07 2.01
CA PRO A 161 22.89 13.89 2.81
C PRO A 161 23.93 14.59 1.95
N GLN A 162 24.24 15.84 2.26
CA GLN A 162 25.24 16.59 1.50
C GLN A 162 26.62 15.91 1.59
N GLY A 163 27.28 15.76 0.45
CA GLY A 163 28.63 15.20 0.37
C GLY A 163 28.71 13.68 0.54
N TRP A 164 27.60 12.97 0.39
CA TRP A 164 27.59 11.51 0.48
C TRP A 164 28.48 10.85 -0.58
N GLU A 165 28.60 11.45 -1.77
CA GLU A 165 29.44 10.94 -2.87
C GLU A 165 30.94 10.92 -2.49
N ALA A 166 31.38 11.87 -1.69
CA ALA A 166 32.78 11.94 -1.21
C ALA A 166 33.11 10.78 -0.23
N LYS A 167 32.10 10.06 0.28
CA LYS A 167 32.28 8.88 1.13
C LYS A 167 32.42 7.60 0.33
N LEU A 168 32.22 7.62 -1.00
CA LEU A 168 32.35 6.42 -1.83
C LEU A 168 33.79 5.93 -1.86
N PRO A 169 34.03 4.61 -1.81
CA PRO A 169 35.37 4.06 -1.87
C PRO A 169 35.97 4.17 -3.28
N VAL A 170 37.25 4.42 -3.36
CA VAL A 170 38.02 4.34 -4.61
C VAL A 170 38.66 2.96 -4.71
N PHE A 171 38.44 2.27 -5.81
CA PHE A 171 39.07 0.98 -6.08
C PHE A 171 40.33 1.18 -6.93
N PRO A 172 41.53 0.90 -6.38
CA PRO A 172 42.75 0.94 -7.17
C PRO A 172 42.76 -0.20 -8.20
N PRO A 173 43.52 -0.06 -9.30
CA PRO A 173 43.72 -1.15 -10.24
C PRO A 173 44.25 -2.41 -9.55
N ASP A 174 43.62 -3.55 -9.81
CA ASP A 174 44.04 -4.87 -9.27
C ASP A 174 44.14 -5.87 -10.44
N ALA A 175 45.33 -6.42 -10.64
CA ALA A 175 45.60 -7.38 -11.73
C ALA A 175 44.81 -8.68 -11.58
N LYS A 176 44.38 -9.04 -10.37
CA LYS A 176 43.54 -10.21 -10.11
C LYS A 176 42.04 -9.92 -10.24
N GLY A 177 41.68 -8.65 -10.34
CA GLY A 177 40.32 -8.19 -10.34
C GLY A 177 39.63 -8.31 -8.96
N VAL A 178 38.55 -7.57 -8.78
CA VAL A 178 37.68 -7.65 -7.60
C VAL A 178 36.33 -8.22 -8.02
N PRO A 179 35.84 -9.30 -7.39
CA PRO A 179 34.50 -9.79 -7.65
C PRO A 179 33.46 -8.67 -7.39
N THR A 180 32.51 -8.49 -8.30
CA THR A 180 31.52 -7.39 -8.22
C THR A 180 30.72 -7.40 -6.91
N ARG A 181 30.41 -8.59 -6.37
CA ARG A 181 29.72 -8.71 -5.06
C ARG A 181 30.57 -8.18 -3.91
N LYS A 182 31.91 -8.30 -3.98
CA LYS A 182 32.83 -7.73 -2.96
C LYS A 182 32.98 -6.22 -3.11
N ALA A 183 33.03 -5.73 -4.32
CA ALA A 183 32.99 -4.28 -4.59
C ALA A 183 31.67 -3.69 -4.07
N SER A 184 30.54 -4.35 -4.34
CA SER A 184 29.22 -3.97 -3.83
C SER A 184 29.17 -3.95 -2.29
N GLU A 185 29.71 -4.99 -1.60
CA GLU A 185 29.82 -5.00 -0.15
C GLU A 185 30.56 -3.76 0.37
N THR A 186 31.73 -3.47 -0.21
CA THR A 186 32.53 -2.32 0.20
C THR A 186 31.76 -1.00 0.02
N VAL A 187 31.13 -0.81 -1.13
CA VAL A 187 30.30 0.38 -1.40
C VAL A 187 29.14 0.49 -0.42
N LEU A 188 28.43 -0.61 -0.14
CA LEU A 188 27.29 -0.63 0.79
C LEU A 188 27.70 -0.20 2.22
N GLN A 189 28.85 -0.66 2.72
CA GLN A 189 29.32 -0.24 4.06
C GLN A 189 29.58 1.28 4.12
N HIS A 190 30.13 1.87 3.05
CA HIS A 190 30.37 3.32 2.99
C HIS A 190 29.05 4.10 2.84
N LEU A 191 28.13 3.59 2.02
CA LEU A 191 26.80 4.20 1.87
C LEU A 191 25.99 4.14 3.17
N ALA A 192 26.02 3.04 3.89
CA ALA A 192 25.32 2.90 5.16
C ALA A 192 25.81 3.92 6.21
N ALA A 193 27.12 4.23 6.21
CA ALA A 193 27.68 5.26 7.07
C ALA A 193 27.36 6.69 6.63
N ALA A 194 27.07 6.90 5.34
CA ALA A 194 26.79 8.21 4.76
C ALA A 194 25.29 8.53 4.67
N ILE A 195 24.45 7.52 4.55
CA ILE A 195 23.00 7.63 4.29
C ILE A 195 22.26 6.85 5.39
N PRO A 196 21.90 7.49 6.51
CA PRO A 196 21.28 6.82 7.65
C PRO A 196 19.94 6.11 7.35
N GLU A 197 19.23 6.57 6.33
CA GLU A 197 17.97 5.98 5.87
C GLU A 197 18.14 4.73 5.00
N LEU A 198 19.37 4.32 4.68
CA LEU A 198 19.61 3.15 3.85
C LEU A 198 19.15 1.87 4.58
N MET A 199 18.27 1.14 3.95
CA MET A 199 17.81 -0.17 4.40
C MET A 199 17.70 -1.12 3.23
N GLY A 200 17.81 -2.41 3.49
CA GLY A 200 17.75 -3.41 2.42
C GLY A 200 17.66 -4.83 2.98
N GLY A 201 17.75 -5.79 2.08
CA GLY A 201 17.71 -7.20 2.42
C GLY A 201 18.14 -8.07 1.24
N SER A 202 18.33 -9.36 1.50
CA SER A 202 18.85 -10.31 0.53
C SER A 202 18.03 -11.60 0.41
N ALA A 203 16.82 -11.64 0.98
CA ALA A 203 15.94 -12.80 0.94
C ALA A 203 16.68 -14.12 1.26
N ASP A 204 17.35 -14.17 2.41
CA ASP A 204 18.13 -15.32 2.91
C ASP A 204 19.44 -15.62 2.14
N LEU A 205 19.91 -14.70 1.31
CA LEU A 205 21.11 -14.88 0.48
C LEU A 205 22.34 -14.11 0.98
N ASN A 206 22.26 -13.49 2.15
CA ASN A 206 23.33 -12.60 2.66
C ASN A 206 24.74 -13.23 2.61
N PRO A 207 24.99 -14.50 2.98
CA PRO A 207 26.33 -15.08 2.90
C PRO A 207 26.91 -15.11 1.49
N SER A 208 26.08 -15.07 0.47
CA SER A 208 26.49 -15.06 -0.95
C SER A 208 26.51 -13.69 -1.58
N THR A 209 25.59 -12.81 -1.18
CA THR A 209 25.41 -11.46 -1.75
C THR A 209 26.18 -10.37 -1.03
N PHE A 210 26.61 -10.65 0.22
CA PHE A 210 27.34 -9.70 1.08
C PHE A 210 26.61 -8.36 1.30
N THR A 211 25.29 -8.43 1.48
CA THR A 211 24.44 -7.23 1.64
C THR A 211 24.23 -6.82 3.10
N TRP A 212 24.81 -7.54 4.04
CA TRP A 212 24.68 -7.22 5.46
C TRP A 212 25.45 -5.95 5.81
N LEU A 213 24.79 -5.02 6.49
CA LEU A 213 25.37 -3.78 6.97
C LEU A 213 25.96 -4.00 8.36
N LYS A 214 27.29 -4.00 8.45
CA LYS A 214 28.02 -4.26 9.70
C LYS A 214 27.75 -3.17 10.73
N GLY A 215 27.33 -3.58 11.93
CA GLY A 215 27.08 -2.66 13.04
C GLY A 215 25.71 -1.97 13.03
N HIS A 216 24.85 -2.26 12.05
CA HIS A 216 23.51 -1.63 11.98
C HIS A 216 22.37 -2.53 12.50
N GLY A 217 22.60 -3.84 12.65
CA GLY A 217 21.59 -4.77 13.11
C GLY A 217 20.48 -5.06 12.09
N ASP A 218 19.44 -5.79 12.51
CA ASP A 218 18.36 -6.25 11.66
C ASP A 218 17.07 -5.48 11.93
N PHE A 219 16.37 -5.08 10.85
CA PHE A 219 15.09 -4.42 10.96
C PHE A 219 13.98 -5.44 11.27
N GLN A 220 13.62 -5.56 12.54
CA GLN A 220 12.61 -6.50 13.03
C GLN A 220 11.85 -5.95 14.23
N SER A 221 10.76 -6.63 14.62
CA SER A 221 10.02 -6.25 15.82
C SER A 221 10.91 -6.31 17.07
N PRO A 222 10.92 -5.30 17.94
CA PRO A 222 11.72 -5.29 19.16
C PRO A 222 11.48 -6.47 20.10
N GLY A 223 10.26 -7.04 20.06
CA GLY A 223 9.90 -8.22 20.84
C GLY A 223 10.32 -9.55 20.23
N HIS A 224 10.79 -9.53 18.97
CA HIS A 224 11.17 -10.75 18.27
C HIS A 224 12.59 -11.18 18.70
N ARG A 225 12.70 -12.35 19.29
CA ARG A 225 13.98 -12.96 19.68
C ARG A 225 14.07 -14.33 19.02
N PRO A 226 14.68 -14.45 17.83
CA PRO A 226 14.85 -15.74 17.19
C PRO A 226 15.67 -16.66 18.07
N GLU A 227 15.28 -17.92 18.16
CA GLU A 227 15.98 -18.94 18.96
C GLU A 227 17.34 -19.26 18.34
N ASP A 228 17.43 -19.25 17.03
CA ASP A 228 18.67 -19.47 16.28
C ASP A 228 19.18 -18.15 15.69
N ARG A 229 20.33 -17.73 16.18
CA ARG A 229 21.02 -16.50 15.81
C ARG A 229 22.33 -16.82 15.13
N GLN A 230 22.31 -16.93 13.82
CA GLN A 230 23.53 -17.14 13.03
C GLN A 230 24.21 -15.82 12.59
N GLY A 231 23.76 -14.71 13.08
CA GLY A 231 24.29 -13.38 12.80
C GLY A 231 24.10 -12.42 13.97
N ALA A 232 24.58 -11.19 13.85
CA ALA A 232 24.28 -10.15 14.80
C ALA A 232 22.80 -9.77 14.70
N VAL A 233 22.07 -10.00 15.75
CA VAL A 233 20.68 -9.57 15.90
C VAL A 233 20.68 -8.35 16.80
N GLY A 234 20.43 -7.23 16.28
CA GLY A 234 20.36 -6.00 17.03
C GLY A 234 19.99 -4.88 16.07
N GLY A 235 18.72 -4.70 15.84
CA GLY A 235 18.17 -3.51 15.27
C GLY A 235 17.16 -2.95 16.25
N GLU A 236 17.29 -1.72 16.63
CA GLU A 236 16.29 -0.95 17.34
C GLU A 236 15.28 -0.33 16.36
#